data_3808749e8a2b1605f1fc69332df86bdc
#
_entry.id   3808749e8a2b1605f1fc69332df86bdc
#
_cell.length_a   1.000
_cell.length_b   1.000
_cell.length_c   1.000
_cell.angle_alpha   90.00
_cell.angle_beta   90.00
_cell.angle_gamma   90.00
#
_symmetry.space_group_name_H-M   'P 1'
#
loop_
_entity.id
_entity.type
_entity.pdbx_description
1 polymer ?
#
loop_
_entity_poly.entity_id
_entity_poly.type
_entity_poly.pdbx_seq_one_letter_code
_entity_poly.pdbx_strand_id
1 'polypeptide(L)'
;MDHALTTTAFVLDGYRIVQTLGLVRGITVRSRNIFGTIGGSLQTLFGGNISLFTELCEKTREEAFEMMVSHAEAEGANAIIGIRYDATELMQGVTEVLCYGTAVVVETG
;
A
#
# COMPACT_ATOMS: atom_id res chain seq x y z
N MET A 1 1.61 -10.35 -9.94
CA MET A 1 0.19 -9.99 -10.19
C MET A 1 0.15 -8.80 -11.13
N ASP A 2 -0.76 -8.84 -12.07
CA ASP A 2 -0.99 -7.70 -12.96
C ASP A 2 -1.69 -6.58 -12.15
N HIS A 3 -1.07 -5.41 -12.07
CA HIS A 3 -1.64 -4.27 -11.32
C HIS A 3 -2.98 -3.80 -11.91
N ALA A 4 -3.27 -4.10 -13.17
CA ALA A 4 -4.59 -3.85 -13.75
C ALA A 4 -5.71 -4.66 -13.07
N LEU A 5 -5.35 -5.70 -12.34
CA LEU A 5 -6.28 -6.53 -11.56
C LEU A 5 -6.32 -6.13 -10.08
N THR A 6 -5.84 -4.93 -9.75
CA THR A 6 -5.95 -4.35 -8.42
C THR A 6 -6.82 -3.11 -8.48
N THR A 7 -7.74 -2.97 -7.53
CA THR A 7 -8.72 -1.87 -7.58
C THR A 7 -9.24 -1.52 -6.18
N THR A 8 -9.64 -0.27 -6.02
CA THR A 8 -10.38 0.17 -4.84
C THR A 8 -11.87 -0.18 -4.93
N ALA A 9 -12.36 -0.51 -6.13
CA ALA A 9 -13.74 -0.94 -6.34
C ALA A 9 -13.94 -2.37 -5.86
N PHE A 10 -15.18 -2.79 -5.75
CA PHE A 10 -15.53 -4.13 -5.30
C PHE A 10 -15.76 -5.10 -6.47
N VAL A 11 -15.62 -4.63 -7.69
CA VAL A 11 -15.70 -5.42 -8.90
C VAL A 11 -14.64 -4.96 -9.88
N LEU A 12 -14.30 -5.83 -10.82
CA LEU A 12 -13.38 -5.53 -11.93
C LEU A 12 -14.16 -5.67 -13.23
N ASP A 13 -14.19 -4.60 -14.00
CA ASP A 13 -14.88 -4.59 -15.29
C ASP A 13 -14.30 -5.64 -16.22
N GLY A 14 -15.16 -6.42 -16.84
CA GLY A 14 -14.76 -7.49 -17.75
C GLY A 14 -14.31 -8.77 -17.07
N TYR A 15 -14.39 -8.84 -15.74
CA TYR A 15 -13.99 -10.01 -14.97
C TYR A 15 -15.10 -10.47 -14.04
N ARG A 16 -15.09 -11.76 -13.76
CA ARG A 16 -16.01 -12.40 -12.83
C ARG A 16 -15.23 -12.99 -11.68
N ILE A 17 -15.65 -12.69 -10.45
CA ILE A 17 -15.04 -13.27 -9.25
C ILE A 17 -15.55 -14.70 -9.12
N VAL A 18 -14.64 -15.66 -9.17
CA VAL A 18 -14.97 -17.08 -9.04
C VAL A 18 -14.66 -17.62 -7.66
N GLN A 19 -13.79 -16.96 -6.91
CA GLN A 19 -13.44 -17.36 -5.55
C GLN A 19 -12.98 -16.17 -4.76
N THR A 20 -13.47 -16.04 -3.55
CA THR A 20 -13.00 -15.04 -2.59
C THR A 20 -12.06 -15.72 -1.60
N LEU A 21 -10.82 -15.24 -1.51
CA LEU A 21 -9.79 -15.85 -0.66
C LEU A 21 -9.68 -15.17 0.70
N GLY A 22 -10.13 -13.93 0.80
CA GLY A 22 -10.19 -13.22 2.06
C GLY A 22 -9.29 -12.01 2.14
N LEU A 23 -9.12 -11.51 3.34
CA LEU A 23 -8.37 -10.29 3.62
C LEU A 23 -6.88 -10.51 3.45
N VAL A 24 -6.26 -9.59 2.72
CA VAL A 24 -4.79 -9.53 2.59
C VAL A 24 -4.32 -8.13 2.94
N ARG A 25 -3.07 -8.03 3.37
CA ARG A 25 -2.53 -6.75 3.81
C ARG A 25 -1.02 -6.67 3.64
N GLY A 26 -0.52 -5.44 3.58
CA GLY A 26 0.88 -5.12 3.70
C GLY A 26 1.05 -3.98 4.69
N ILE A 27 2.07 -4.04 5.51
CA ILE A 27 2.32 -3.06 6.57
C ILE A 27 3.75 -2.57 6.45
N THR A 28 3.90 -1.25 6.48
CA THR A 28 5.22 -0.62 6.51
C THR A 28 5.25 0.35 7.68
N VAL A 29 6.27 0.23 8.53
CA VAL A 29 6.46 1.11 9.67
C VAL A 29 7.66 2.02 9.40
N ARG A 30 7.46 3.31 9.58
CA ARG A 30 8.54 4.31 9.44
C ARG A 30 8.74 5.02 10.76
N SER A 31 9.99 5.13 11.17
CA SER A 31 10.35 5.83 12.39
C SER A 31 10.84 7.23 12.07
N ARG A 32 10.73 8.10 13.08
CA ARG A 32 11.25 9.46 13.01
C ARG A 32 12.76 9.50 12.67
N ASN A 33 13.50 8.44 13.02
CA ASN A 33 14.94 8.37 12.73
C ASN A 33 15.23 8.30 11.24
N ILE A 34 14.38 7.65 10.46
CA ILE A 34 14.49 7.63 9.00
C ILE A 34 14.15 9.02 8.46
N PHE A 35 13.10 9.63 8.99
CA PHE A 35 12.75 11.02 8.70
C PHE A 35 13.79 11.98 9.28
N GLY A 36 14.46 11.61 10.36
CA GLY A 36 15.48 12.41 11.01
C GLY A 36 16.80 12.48 10.27
N THR A 37 17.19 11.42 9.56
CA THR A 37 18.35 11.44 8.67
C THR A 37 18.05 12.34 7.46
N ILE A 38 16.82 12.35 7.03
CA ILE A 38 16.28 13.31 6.08
C ILE A 38 15.96 14.62 6.79
N GLY A 39 15.62 14.58 8.08
CA GLY A 39 15.15 15.70 8.88
C GLY A 39 16.18 16.79 9.13
N GLY A 40 17.46 16.44 9.26
CA GLY A 40 18.52 17.42 9.26
C GLY A 40 18.56 18.19 7.95
N SER A 41 18.21 17.51 6.87
CA SER A 41 18.03 18.12 5.54
C SER A 41 16.70 18.82 5.41
N LEU A 42 15.67 18.38 6.12
CA LEU A 42 14.33 18.94 6.05
C LEU A 42 14.21 20.33 6.64
N GLN A 43 15.00 20.64 7.66
CA GLN A 43 15.03 22.00 8.20
C GLN A 43 15.61 22.98 7.19
N THR A 44 16.50 22.51 6.33
CA THR A 44 17.01 23.29 5.21
C THR A 44 16.11 23.20 3.98
N LEU A 45 15.22 22.19 3.95
CA LEU A 45 14.28 21.99 2.87
C LEU A 45 12.93 22.67 3.10
N PHE A 46 12.71 23.20 4.28
CA PHE A 46 11.55 24.03 4.59
C PHE A 46 11.60 25.26 3.72
N GLY A 47 10.95 25.22 2.62
CA GLY A 47 10.92 26.29 1.66
C GLY A 47 10.94 25.86 0.22
N GLY A 48 11.06 24.56 -0.07
CA GLY A 48 11.08 24.17 -1.47
C GLY A 48 11.00 22.70 -1.81
N ASN A 49 11.17 21.79 -0.85
CA ASN A 49 11.25 20.37 -1.19
C ASN A 49 10.19 19.50 -0.50
N ILE A 50 8.96 19.96 -0.54
CA ILE A 50 7.77 19.16 -0.26
C ILE A 50 7.74 17.92 -1.17
N SER A 51 8.28 18.04 -2.39
CA SER A 51 8.42 16.92 -3.32
C SER A 51 9.21 15.74 -2.76
N LEU A 52 10.23 15.99 -1.93
CA LEU A 52 11.01 14.93 -1.31
C LEU A 52 10.16 14.15 -0.29
N PHE A 53 9.30 14.83 0.45
CA PHE A 53 8.33 14.22 1.35
C PHE A 53 7.31 13.39 0.58
N THR A 54 6.81 13.94 -0.52
CA THR A 54 5.84 13.25 -1.36
C THR A 54 6.44 11.97 -1.90
N GLU A 55 7.68 12.01 -2.39
CA GLU A 55 8.38 10.82 -2.88
C GLU A 55 8.54 9.76 -1.79
N LEU A 56 8.89 10.18 -0.57
CA LEU A 56 9.05 9.25 0.55
C LEU A 56 7.71 8.64 0.94
N CYS A 57 6.64 9.39 0.96
CA CYS A 57 5.29 8.89 1.25
C CYS A 57 4.82 7.92 0.17
N GLU A 58 5.06 8.26 -1.09
CA GLU A 58 4.72 7.38 -2.22
C GLU A 58 5.48 6.07 -2.15
N LYS A 59 6.77 6.12 -1.84
CA LYS A 59 7.60 4.93 -1.70
C LYS A 59 7.12 4.05 -0.55
N THR A 60 6.76 4.65 0.57
CA THR A 60 6.25 3.91 1.73
C THR A 60 4.93 3.21 1.41
N ARG A 61 4.03 3.88 0.71
CA ARG A 61 2.76 3.29 0.25
C ARG A 61 2.98 2.19 -0.76
N GLU A 62 3.90 2.39 -1.69
CA GLU A 62 4.25 1.38 -2.68
C GLU A 62 4.78 0.12 -2.01
N GLU A 63 5.63 0.24 -1.00
CA GLU A 63 6.14 -0.91 -0.25
C GLU A 63 5.01 -1.66 0.44
N ALA A 64 4.09 -0.96 1.10
CA ALA A 64 2.92 -1.59 1.74
C ALA A 64 2.04 -2.29 0.71
N PHE A 65 1.82 -1.67 -0.44
CA PHE A 65 1.06 -2.24 -1.56
C PHE A 65 1.71 -3.53 -2.07
N GLU A 66 3.01 -3.50 -2.33
CA GLU A 66 3.71 -4.67 -2.84
C GLU A 66 3.72 -5.83 -1.83
N MET A 67 3.78 -5.53 -0.54
CA MET A 67 3.65 -6.55 0.49
C MET A 67 2.26 -7.18 0.49
N MET A 68 1.21 -6.37 0.32
CA MET A 68 -0.16 -6.87 0.17
C MET A 68 -0.30 -7.77 -1.06
N VAL A 69 0.27 -7.35 -2.19
CA VAL A 69 0.25 -8.15 -3.43
C VAL A 69 0.95 -9.50 -3.21
N SER A 70 2.11 -9.48 -2.57
CA SER A 70 2.83 -10.73 -2.25
C SER A 70 2.00 -11.65 -1.35
N HIS A 71 1.31 -11.09 -0.38
CA HIS A 71 0.41 -11.86 0.50
C HIS A 71 -0.72 -12.49 -0.33
N ALA A 72 -1.33 -11.72 -1.22
CA ALA A 72 -2.41 -12.21 -2.08
C ALA A 72 -1.91 -13.32 -3.02
N GLU A 73 -0.74 -13.15 -3.61
CA GLU A 73 -0.15 -14.16 -4.49
C GLU A 73 0.14 -15.46 -3.74
N ALA A 74 0.61 -15.37 -2.50
CA ALA A 74 0.84 -16.54 -1.65
C ALA A 74 -0.45 -17.29 -1.35
N GLU A 75 -1.59 -16.61 -1.33
CA GLU A 75 -2.92 -17.23 -1.16
C GLU A 75 -3.48 -17.78 -2.45
N GLY A 76 -2.82 -17.58 -3.58
CA GLY A 76 -3.28 -18.04 -4.88
C GLY A 76 -4.17 -17.08 -5.63
N ALA A 77 -4.23 -15.82 -5.21
CA ALA A 77 -5.05 -14.81 -5.86
C ALA A 77 -4.42 -14.34 -7.18
N ASN A 78 -5.27 -13.91 -8.10
CA ASN A 78 -4.83 -13.19 -9.30
C ASN A 78 -5.37 -11.76 -9.36
N ALA A 79 -6.14 -11.34 -8.35
CA ALA A 79 -6.69 -10.01 -8.28
C ALA A 79 -6.93 -9.60 -6.82
N ILE A 80 -7.02 -8.30 -6.59
CA ILE A 80 -7.33 -7.74 -5.27
C ILE A 80 -8.36 -6.63 -5.47
N ILE A 81 -9.45 -6.70 -4.74
CA ILE A 81 -10.53 -5.72 -4.79
C ILE A 81 -10.69 -5.00 -3.45
N GLY A 82 -11.39 -3.88 -3.46
CA GLY A 82 -11.69 -3.13 -2.24
C GLY A 82 -10.46 -2.61 -1.52
N ILE A 83 -9.41 -2.27 -2.24
CA ILE A 83 -8.14 -1.84 -1.65
C ILE A 83 -8.30 -0.51 -0.93
N ARG A 84 -7.74 -0.42 0.27
CA ARG A 84 -7.70 0.78 1.10
C ARG A 84 -6.33 0.94 1.72
N TYR A 85 -6.01 2.18 2.07
CA TYR A 85 -4.82 2.53 2.82
C TYR A 85 -5.23 3.20 4.12
N ASP A 86 -4.50 2.89 5.18
CA ASP A 86 -4.61 3.61 6.45
C ASP A 86 -3.21 3.99 6.90
N ALA A 87 -3.09 5.15 7.52
CA ALA A 87 -1.86 5.59 8.15
C ALA A 87 -2.17 5.93 9.61
N THR A 88 -1.45 5.31 10.52
CA THR A 88 -1.69 5.46 11.96
C THR A 88 -0.38 5.77 12.66
N GLU A 89 -0.38 6.81 13.48
CA GLU A 89 0.75 7.11 14.36
C GLU A 89 0.64 6.18 15.57
N LEU A 90 1.62 5.26 15.69
CA LEU A 90 1.66 4.28 16.78
C LEU A 90 2.20 4.90 18.07
N MET A 91 3.13 5.81 17.94
CA MET A 91 3.71 6.60 19.01
C MET A 91 4.37 7.81 18.35
N GLN A 92 4.80 8.76 19.16
CA GLN A 92 5.43 9.96 18.61
C GLN A 92 6.60 9.61 17.69
N GLY A 93 6.50 10.01 16.43
CA GLY A 93 7.53 9.81 15.43
C GLY A 93 7.57 8.42 14.80
N VAL A 94 6.57 7.58 15.05
CA VAL A 94 6.47 6.25 14.44
C VAL A 94 5.11 6.11 13.79
N THR A 95 5.10 5.90 12.48
CA THR A 95 3.87 5.80 11.68
C THR A 95 3.82 4.45 10.99
N GLU A 96 2.65 3.81 11.07
CA GLU A 96 2.32 2.62 10.31
C GLU A 96 1.54 3.03 9.07
N VAL A 97 1.92 2.47 7.93
CA VAL A 97 1.12 2.54 6.70
C VAL A 97 0.61 1.13 6.42
N LEU A 98 -0.69 1.00 6.37
CA LEU A 98 -1.38 -0.26 6.10
C LEU A 98 -2.05 -0.17 4.72
N CYS A 99 -1.79 -1.16 3.88
CA CYS A 99 -2.54 -1.36 2.64
C CYS A 99 -3.26 -2.69 2.75
N TYR A 100 -4.56 -2.73 2.52
CA TYR A 100 -5.35 -3.94 2.66
C TYR A 100 -6.44 -4.03 1.61
N GLY A 101 -6.92 -5.23 1.38
CA GLY A 101 -7.98 -5.48 0.43
C GLY A 101 -8.44 -6.92 0.50
N THR A 102 -9.30 -7.32 -0.43
CA THR A 102 -9.80 -8.69 -0.53
C THR A 102 -9.15 -9.38 -1.72
N ALA A 103 -8.42 -10.45 -1.42
CA ALA A 103 -7.82 -11.29 -2.45
C ALA A 103 -8.90 -12.18 -3.09
N VAL A 104 -8.92 -12.22 -4.41
CA VAL A 104 -9.90 -12.98 -5.17
C VAL A 104 -9.24 -13.70 -6.34
N VAL A 105 -9.90 -14.71 -6.83
CA VAL A 105 -9.59 -15.33 -8.13
C VAL A 105 -10.66 -14.85 -9.09
N VAL A 106 -10.23 -14.29 -10.21
CA VAL A 106 -11.13 -13.79 -11.25
C VAL A 106 -10.86 -14.50 -12.57
N GLU A 107 -11.88 -14.56 -13.39
CA GLU A 107 -11.82 -15.04 -14.78
C GLU A 107 -12.46 -14.01 -15.66
N THR A 108 -12.05 -13.98 -16.92
CA THR A 108 -12.69 -13.16 -17.94
C THR A 108 -14.16 -13.55 -18.05
N GLY A 109 -15.02 -12.61 -17.90
CA GLY A 109 -16.47 -12.93 -17.84
C GLY A 109 -17.33 -12.20 -18.84
#